data_d50ed06f72d838656dae71bd24da72cc
#
_entry.id   d50ed06f72d838656dae71bd24da72cc
#
_cell.length_a   1.000
_cell.length_b   1.000
_cell.length_c   1.000
_cell.angle_alpha   90.00
_cell.angle_beta   90.00
_cell.angle_gamma   90.00
#
_symmetry.space_group_name_H-M   'P 1'
#
loop_
_entity.id
_entity.type
_entity.pdbx_description
1 polymer ?
#
loop_
_entity_poly.entity_id
_entity_poly.type
_entity_poly.pdbx_seq_one_letter_code
_entity_poly.pdbx_strand_id
1 'polypeptide(L)'
;MTSTALLTDRYELTMLDAALRDGTAERRAVFEVFSRRLAGGRRYGVLAGTGRLLEAVGRFRFGDEELAWLAEEGVVAPATIDWLAGYRFTGTISGYREGELYFPSSPVLTVEGSFAEAVVLETLVLSVLNADSAIATAIGRASCRERV
;
A
#
# COMPACT_ATOMS: atom_id res chain seq x y z
N MET A 1 10.87 2.26 17.56
CA MET A 1 10.09 2.74 16.39
C MET A 1 8.91 1.81 16.26
N THR A 2 7.69 2.32 16.20
CA THR A 2 6.49 1.49 16.04
C THR A 2 6.53 0.83 14.66
N SER A 3 6.43 -0.50 14.62
CA SER A 3 6.34 -1.26 13.37
C SER A 3 5.08 -0.87 12.59
N THR A 4 5.16 -0.91 11.27
CA THR A 4 4.01 -0.67 10.37
C THR A 4 3.47 -1.98 9.76
N ALA A 5 4.02 -3.12 10.14
CA ALA A 5 3.71 -4.40 9.53
C ALA A 5 2.23 -4.81 9.69
N LEU A 6 1.63 -4.49 10.85
CA LEU A 6 0.20 -4.76 11.07
C LEU A 6 -0.73 -3.66 10.51
N LEU A 7 -0.23 -2.74 9.68
CA LEU A 7 -1.07 -1.91 8.81
C LEU A 7 -1.53 -2.68 7.55
N THR A 8 -1.19 -3.96 7.44
CA THR A 8 -1.77 -4.86 6.46
C THR A 8 -3.13 -5.37 6.95
N ASP A 9 -4.09 -5.55 6.06
CA ASP A 9 -5.39 -6.10 6.39
C ASP A 9 -5.33 -7.64 6.50
N ARG A 10 -6.22 -8.21 7.32
CA ARG A 10 -6.28 -9.65 7.52
C ARG A 10 -6.47 -10.43 6.21
N TYR A 11 -7.26 -9.89 5.27
CA TYR A 11 -7.49 -10.57 4.00
C TYR A 11 -6.22 -10.67 3.14
N GLU A 12 -5.33 -9.67 3.20
CA GLU A 12 -4.04 -9.69 2.51
C GLU A 12 -3.18 -10.86 3.02
N LEU A 13 -3.14 -11.04 4.34
CA LEU A 13 -2.42 -12.16 4.97
C LEU A 13 -3.03 -13.52 4.60
N THR A 14 -4.36 -13.63 4.57
CA THR A 14 -5.01 -14.88 4.18
C THR A 14 -4.90 -15.17 2.68
N MET A 15 -4.86 -14.14 1.83
CA MET A 15 -4.54 -14.30 0.40
C MET A 15 -3.10 -14.76 0.19
N LEU A 16 -2.15 -14.20 0.94
CA LEU A 16 -0.76 -14.65 0.95
C LEU A 16 -0.68 -16.13 1.36
N ASP A 17 -1.33 -16.50 2.46
CA ASP A 17 -1.36 -17.87 2.97
C ASP A 17 -1.93 -18.86 1.94
N ALA A 18 -3.00 -18.50 1.27
CA ALA A 18 -3.56 -19.29 0.17
C ALA A 18 -2.58 -19.42 -1.00
N ALA A 19 -1.96 -18.32 -1.43
CA ALA A 19 -1.03 -18.31 -2.55
C ALA A 19 0.24 -19.14 -2.27
N LEU A 20 0.74 -19.13 -1.04
CA LEU A 20 1.87 -19.98 -0.64
C LEU A 20 1.50 -21.47 -0.70
N ARG A 21 0.31 -21.83 -0.20
CA ARG A 21 -0.20 -23.21 -0.25
C ARG A 21 -0.43 -23.72 -1.69
N ASP A 22 -0.92 -22.83 -2.56
CA ASP A 22 -1.23 -23.17 -3.94
C ASP A 22 0.00 -23.09 -4.87
N GLY A 23 1.16 -22.63 -4.37
CA GLY A 23 2.37 -22.45 -5.17
C GLY A 23 2.27 -21.30 -6.16
N THR A 24 1.39 -20.31 -5.92
CA THR A 24 1.19 -19.14 -6.79
C THR A 24 1.82 -17.87 -6.25
N ALA A 25 2.40 -17.91 -5.06
CA ALA A 25 2.99 -16.77 -4.36
C ALA A 25 4.04 -16.01 -5.19
N GLU A 26 4.89 -16.75 -5.92
CA GLU A 26 5.98 -16.20 -6.73
C GLU A 26 5.55 -15.77 -8.15
N ARG A 27 4.29 -15.87 -8.50
CA ARG A 27 3.80 -15.37 -9.78
C ARG A 27 3.97 -13.87 -9.86
N ARG A 28 4.50 -13.38 -10.99
CA ARG A 28 4.57 -11.94 -11.25
C ARG A 28 3.17 -11.34 -11.24
N ALA A 29 3.01 -10.27 -10.48
CA ALA A 29 1.80 -9.50 -10.36
C ALA A 29 2.08 -8.01 -10.54
N VAL A 30 1.08 -7.29 -11.04
CA VAL A 30 1.06 -5.83 -11.15
C VAL A 30 -0.19 -5.34 -10.47
N PHE A 31 -0.03 -4.54 -9.43
CA PHE A 31 -1.11 -3.88 -8.71
C PHE A 31 -1.15 -2.42 -9.11
N GLU A 32 -2.32 -1.93 -9.44
CA GLU A 32 -2.54 -0.52 -9.81
C GLU A 32 -3.31 0.20 -8.72
N VAL A 33 -2.82 1.37 -8.35
CA VAL A 33 -3.47 2.27 -7.39
C VAL A 33 -4.19 3.37 -8.15
N PHE A 34 -5.49 3.47 -7.95
CA PHE A 34 -6.31 4.52 -8.55
C PHE A 34 -7.47 4.92 -7.64
N SER A 35 -7.96 6.12 -7.80
CA SER A 35 -9.19 6.58 -7.13
C SER A 35 -10.41 6.20 -7.96
N ARG A 36 -11.37 5.50 -7.36
CA ARG A 36 -12.64 5.17 -8.04
C ARG A 36 -13.49 6.42 -8.28
N ARG A 37 -13.46 7.36 -7.34
CA ARG A 37 -14.17 8.65 -7.39
C ARG A 37 -13.59 9.59 -6.35
N LEU A 38 -13.75 10.88 -6.58
CA LEU A 38 -13.32 11.91 -5.64
C LEU A 38 -14.52 12.47 -4.89
N ALA A 39 -14.38 12.66 -3.58
CA ALA A 39 -15.44 13.19 -2.73
C ALA A 39 -15.81 14.64 -3.10
N GLY A 40 -17.08 15.03 -2.85
CA GLY A 40 -17.55 16.40 -2.98
C GLY A 40 -17.57 16.95 -4.43
N GLY A 41 -17.80 16.09 -5.42
CA GLY A 41 -17.90 16.50 -6.83
C GLY A 41 -16.60 16.99 -7.45
N ARG A 42 -15.46 16.64 -6.87
CA ARG A 42 -14.14 17.02 -7.40
C ARG A 42 -13.87 16.31 -8.72
N ARG A 43 -13.34 17.06 -9.69
CA ARG A 43 -13.00 16.53 -11.01
C ARG A 43 -11.58 15.96 -11.08
N TYR A 44 -10.69 16.41 -10.21
CA TYR A 44 -9.29 15.97 -10.11
C TYR A 44 -8.81 15.99 -8.66
N GLY A 45 -7.74 15.26 -8.39
CA GLY A 45 -6.98 15.29 -7.14
C GLY A 45 -5.54 15.70 -7.39
N VAL A 46 -4.83 15.99 -6.31
CA VAL A 46 -3.39 16.23 -6.27
C VAL A 46 -2.75 15.05 -5.56
N LEU A 47 -1.83 14.36 -6.23
CA LEU A 47 -1.12 13.24 -5.64
C LEU A 47 -0.12 13.74 -4.60
N ALA A 48 -0.14 13.13 -3.42
CA ALA A 48 0.83 13.39 -2.37
C ALA A 48 1.11 12.13 -1.54
N GLY A 49 2.27 12.11 -0.87
CA GLY A 49 2.69 11.01 -0.01
C GLY A 49 3.60 9.99 -0.68
N THR A 50 4.01 10.19 -1.93
CA THR A 50 4.88 9.24 -2.65
C THR A 50 6.23 9.05 -1.95
N GLY A 51 6.87 10.12 -1.50
CA GLY A 51 8.13 10.04 -0.75
C GLY A 51 7.96 9.27 0.56
N ARG A 52 6.94 9.60 1.35
CA ARG A 52 6.62 8.92 2.62
C ARG A 52 6.28 7.44 2.38
N LEU A 53 5.57 7.12 1.31
CA LEU A 53 5.26 5.75 0.94
C LEU A 53 6.53 4.94 0.67
N LEU A 54 7.43 5.44 -0.17
CA LEU A 54 8.67 4.74 -0.52
C LEU A 54 9.53 4.48 0.72
N GLU A 55 9.62 5.45 1.63
CA GLU A 55 10.30 5.25 2.92
C GLU A 55 9.60 4.19 3.78
N ALA A 56 8.27 4.19 3.82
CA ALA A 56 7.50 3.22 4.58
C ALA A 56 7.67 1.80 4.02
N VAL A 57 7.60 1.61 2.70
CA VAL A 57 7.87 0.32 2.03
C VAL A 57 9.30 -0.15 2.31
N GLY A 58 10.29 0.75 2.22
CA GLY A 58 11.69 0.41 2.53
C GLY A 58 11.90 -0.09 3.97
N ARG A 59 11.04 0.28 4.89
CA ARG A 59 11.08 -0.13 6.31
C ARG A 59 10.05 -1.18 6.68
N PHE A 60 9.14 -1.54 5.78
CA PHE A 60 8.07 -2.49 6.06
C PHE A 60 8.64 -3.90 6.31
N ARG A 61 8.48 -4.38 7.54
CA ARG A 61 9.02 -5.66 8.04
C ARG A 61 8.12 -6.19 9.15
N PHE A 62 8.02 -7.50 9.24
CA PHE A 62 7.40 -8.18 10.37
C PHE A 62 8.49 -8.49 11.40
N GLY A 63 8.38 -7.91 12.59
CA GLY A 63 9.27 -8.19 13.72
C GLY A 63 8.78 -9.37 14.55
N ASP A 64 9.58 -9.77 15.54
CA ASP A 64 9.29 -10.93 16.38
C ASP A 64 7.94 -10.80 17.13
N GLU A 65 7.59 -9.58 17.57
CA GLU A 65 6.33 -9.33 18.27
C GLU A 65 5.12 -9.52 17.38
N GLU A 66 5.15 -8.98 16.14
CA GLU A 66 4.07 -9.14 15.18
C GLU A 66 3.93 -10.60 14.73
N LEU A 67 5.04 -11.29 14.49
CA LEU A 67 5.04 -12.70 14.09
C LEU A 67 4.49 -13.59 15.21
N ALA A 68 4.90 -13.34 16.45
CA ALA A 68 4.39 -14.07 17.62
C ALA A 68 2.87 -13.88 17.77
N TRP A 69 2.40 -12.64 17.63
CA TRP A 69 0.96 -12.34 17.70
C TRP A 69 0.17 -13.03 16.58
N LEU A 70 0.66 -12.99 15.33
CA LEU A 70 0.01 -13.67 14.20
C LEU A 70 -0.06 -15.20 14.40
N ALA A 71 0.97 -15.78 15.01
CA ALA A 71 1.01 -17.21 15.33
C ALA A 71 0.04 -17.56 16.47
N GLU A 72 -0.02 -16.77 17.54
CA GLU A 72 -0.91 -16.97 18.68
C GLU A 72 -2.38 -16.89 18.26
N GLU A 73 -2.73 -15.86 17.47
CA GLU A 73 -4.08 -15.66 16.96
C GLU A 73 -4.47 -16.64 15.83
N GLY A 74 -3.53 -17.44 15.33
CA GLY A 74 -3.78 -18.41 14.25
C GLY A 74 -4.29 -17.75 12.95
N VAL A 75 -3.78 -16.56 12.64
CA VAL A 75 -4.23 -15.78 11.48
C VAL A 75 -3.84 -16.46 10.17
N VAL A 76 -2.65 -17.06 10.14
CA VAL A 76 -2.07 -17.75 8.98
C VAL A 76 -1.32 -19.01 9.43
N ALA A 77 -0.98 -19.88 8.47
CA ALA A 77 -0.24 -21.11 8.75
C ALA A 77 1.22 -20.83 9.18
N PRO A 78 1.88 -21.75 9.92
CA PRO A 78 3.28 -21.59 10.34
C PRO A 78 4.25 -21.30 9.18
N ALA A 79 4.07 -21.95 8.03
CA ALA A 79 4.91 -21.68 6.86
C ALA A 79 4.78 -20.24 6.34
N THR A 80 3.62 -19.63 6.51
CA THR A 80 3.41 -18.22 6.17
C THR A 80 4.08 -17.28 7.18
N ILE A 81 4.11 -17.64 8.46
CA ILE A 81 4.88 -16.93 9.49
C ILE A 81 6.37 -16.93 9.13
N ASP A 82 6.92 -18.11 8.76
CA ASP A 82 8.32 -18.25 8.35
C ASP A 82 8.63 -17.37 7.13
N TRP A 83 7.73 -17.32 6.15
CA TRP A 83 7.86 -16.46 4.98
C TRP A 83 7.84 -14.97 5.35
N LEU A 84 6.90 -14.55 6.21
CA LEU A 84 6.78 -13.16 6.69
C LEU A 84 8.01 -12.71 7.48
N ALA A 85 8.67 -13.60 8.23
CA ALA A 85 9.91 -13.29 8.95
C ALA A 85 11.04 -12.85 8.01
N GLY A 86 11.08 -13.42 6.80
CA GLY A 86 12.03 -13.05 5.76
C GLY A 86 11.57 -11.90 4.84
N TYR A 87 10.36 -11.38 5.03
CA TYR A 87 9.75 -10.45 4.09
C TYR A 87 10.61 -9.22 3.80
N ARG A 88 10.81 -8.96 2.52
CA ARG A 88 11.39 -7.74 1.96
C ARG A 88 10.75 -7.51 0.59
N PHE A 89 10.31 -6.30 0.33
CA PHE A 89 9.85 -5.95 -1.02
C PHE A 89 11.07 -5.76 -1.93
N THR A 90 11.13 -6.51 -3.00
CA THR A 90 12.23 -6.48 -4.00
C THR A 90 11.75 -6.03 -5.37
N GLY A 91 10.46 -5.80 -5.53
CA GLY A 91 9.84 -5.38 -6.77
C GLY A 91 10.11 -3.93 -7.16
N THR A 92 9.32 -3.45 -8.10
CA THR A 92 9.41 -2.08 -8.62
C THR A 92 8.13 -1.30 -8.28
N ILE A 93 8.29 -0.06 -7.85
CA ILE A 93 7.19 0.90 -7.70
C ILE A 93 7.43 2.03 -8.70
N SER A 94 6.43 2.28 -9.54
CA SER A 94 6.44 3.39 -10.50
C SER A 94 5.13 4.16 -10.44
N GLY A 95 5.14 5.42 -10.80
CA GLY A 95 3.92 6.22 -10.75
C GLY A 95 4.16 7.71 -10.95
N TYR A 96 3.13 8.47 -10.66
CA TYR A 96 3.13 9.92 -10.74
C TYR A 96 4.05 10.55 -9.69
N ARG A 97 4.55 11.72 -10.01
CA ARG A 97 5.37 12.51 -9.07
C ARG A 97 4.49 13.20 -8.04
N GLU A 98 5.11 13.54 -6.93
CA GLU A 98 4.50 14.39 -5.90
C GLU A 98 3.97 15.67 -6.51
N GLY A 99 2.71 16.02 -6.22
CA GLY A 99 2.05 17.24 -6.71
C GLY A 99 1.39 17.12 -8.09
N GLU A 100 1.53 16.01 -8.79
CA GLU A 100 0.85 15.80 -10.08
C GLU A 100 -0.68 15.68 -9.91
N LEU A 101 -1.40 16.18 -10.90
CA LEU A 101 -2.85 16.08 -10.95
C LEU A 101 -3.27 14.71 -11.46
N TYR A 102 -4.27 14.11 -10.81
CA TYR A 102 -4.85 12.86 -11.26
C TYR A 102 -6.37 12.92 -11.37
N PHE A 103 -6.92 12.05 -12.20
CA PHE A 103 -8.36 11.91 -12.42
C PHE A 103 -8.84 10.56 -11.87
N PRO A 104 -10.14 10.45 -11.52
CA PRO A 104 -10.71 9.14 -11.17
C PRO A 104 -10.45 8.10 -12.25
N SER A 105 -10.21 6.86 -11.81
CA SER A 105 -9.90 5.69 -12.65
C SER A 105 -8.56 5.74 -13.41
N SER A 106 -7.75 6.80 -13.23
CA SER A 106 -6.39 6.80 -13.76
C SER A 106 -5.44 6.16 -12.76
N PRO A 107 -4.64 5.15 -13.13
CA PRO A 107 -3.59 4.62 -12.27
C PRO A 107 -2.58 5.71 -11.93
N VAL A 108 -2.35 5.93 -10.65
CA VAL A 108 -1.38 6.92 -10.15
C VAL A 108 -0.08 6.28 -9.70
N LEU A 109 -0.13 4.99 -9.40
CA LEU A 109 1.02 4.22 -8.97
C LEU A 109 0.80 2.75 -9.34
N THR A 110 1.87 2.07 -9.72
CA THR A 110 1.92 0.61 -9.93
C THR A 110 2.95 -0.01 -9.03
N VAL A 111 2.60 -1.16 -8.45
CA VAL A 111 3.48 -2.02 -7.65
C VAL A 111 3.64 -3.32 -8.41
N GLU A 112 4.86 -3.63 -8.84
CA GLU A 112 5.19 -4.79 -9.64
C GLU A 112 6.20 -5.67 -8.90
N GLY A 113 5.88 -6.94 -8.73
CA GLY A 113 6.71 -7.90 -8.01
C GLY A 113 6.10 -9.29 -8.04
N SER A 114 6.50 -10.18 -7.10
CA SER A 114 5.73 -11.39 -6.87
C SER A 114 4.36 -11.03 -6.25
N PHE A 115 3.37 -11.89 -6.46
CA PHE A 115 2.06 -11.70 -5.84
C PHE A 115 2.17 -11.56 -4.32
N ALA A 116 2.95 -12.44 -3.72
CA ALA A 116 3.15 -12.46 -2.27
C ALA A 116 3.77 -11.16 -1.73
N GLU A 117 4.81 -10.63 -2.40
CA GLU A 117 5.46 -9.40 -1.95
C GLU A 117 4.56 -8.17 -2.09
N ALA A 118 3.77 -8.12 -3.13
CA ALA A 118 2.97 -6.95 -3.45
C ALA A 118 1.64 -6.91 -2.69
N VAL A 119 0.98 -8.07 -2.45
CA VAL A 119 -0.34 -8.11 -1.82
C VAL A 119 -0.34 -7.55 -0.40
N VAL A 120 0.68 -7.81 0.39
CA VAL A 120 0.78 -7.35 1.80
C VAL A 120 1.06 -5.84 1.94
N LEU A 121 1.32 -5.15 0.83
CA LEU A 121 1.54 -3.71 0.82
C LEU A 121 0.27 -2.90 0.53
N GLU A 122 -0.82 -3.53 0.14
CA GLU A 122 -2.03 -2.85 -0.35
C GLU A 122 -2.52 -1.79 0.64
N THR A 123 -2.81 -2.18 1.87
CA THR A 123 -3.33 -1.26 2.89
C THR A 123 -2.34 -0.14 3.22
N LEU A 124 -1.04 -0.44 3.31
CA LEU A 124 -0.01 0.58 3.53
C LEU A 124 -0.03 1.63 2.41
N VAL A 125 -0.02 1.17 1.15
CA VAL A 125 -0.02 2.05 -0.03
C VAL A 125 -1.27 2.91 -0.05
N LEU A 126 -2.44 2.30 0.10
CA LEU A 126 -3.73 3.01 0.07
C LEU A 126 -3.85 4.01 1.22
N SER A 127 -3.44 3.64 2.44
CA SER A 127 -3.52 4.51 3.62
C SER A 127 -2.70 5.78 3.44
N VAL A 128 -1.45 5.64 3.00
CA VAL A 128 -0.53 6.77 2.81
C VAL A 128 -1.04 7.69 1.71
N LEU A 129 -1.28 7.15 0.51
CA LEU A 129 -1.65 7.99 -0.64
C LEU A 129 -3.02 8.62 -0.48
N ASN A 130 -4.00 7.91 0.11
CA ASN A 130 -5.33 8.47 0.34
C ASN A 130 -5.31 9.63 1.32
N ALA A 131 -4.63 9.48 2.46
CA ALA A 131 -4.55 10.52 3.49
C ALA A 131 -3.84 11.78 2.96
N ASP A 132 -2.65 11.62 2.39
CA ASP A 132 -1.83 12.75 1.95
C ASP A 132 -2.44 13.45 0.72
N SER A 133 -2.95 12.69 -0.25
CA SER A 133 -3.61 13.26 -1.42
C SER A 133 -4.93 13.96 -1.08
N ALA A 134 -5.68 13.48 -0.09
CA ALA A 134 -6.88 14.18 0.38
C ALA A 134 -6.55 15.56 0.95
N ILE A 135 -5.49 15.63 1.77
CA ILE A 135 -5.00 16.90 2.36
C ILE A 135 -4.48 17.82 1.28
N ALA A 136 -3.60 17.37 0.40
CA ALA A 136 -3.02 18.15 -0.69
C ALA A 136 -4.09 18.73 -1.62
N THR A 137 -5.09 17.91 -1.98
CA THR A 137 -6.22 18.32 -2.81
C THR A 137 -7.09 19.37 -2.10
N ALA A 138 -7.27 19.30 -0.78
CA ALA A 138 -8.02 20.28 -0.01
C ALA A 138 -7.29 21.63 0.08
N ILE A 139 -5.99 21.62 0.35
CA ILE A 139 -5.13 22.80 0.45
C ILE A 139 -5.04 23.52 -0.89
N GLY A 140 -4.84 22.80 -2.00
CA GLY A 140 -4.79 23.39 -3.34
C GLY A 140 -6.05 24.18 -3.69
N ARG A 141 -7.22 23.80 -3.19
CA ARG A 141 -8.48 24.54 -3.37
C ARG A 141 -8.58 25.79 -2.50
N ALA A 142 -8.08 25.74 -1.28
CA ALA A 142 -8.09 26.90 -0.38
C ALA A 142 -7.24 28.04 -0.97
N SER A 143 -6.02 27.73 -1.41
CA SER A 143 -5.11 28.73 -1.99
C SER A 143 -5.60 29.31 -3.31
N CYS A 144 -6.43 28.61 -4.08
CA CYS A 144 -7.06 29.16 -5.29
C CYS A 144 -8.25 30.08 -4.99
N ARG A 145 -8.95 29.90 -3.86
CA ARG A 145 -10.08 30.76 -3.46
C ARG A 145 -9.66 32.10 -2.92
N GLU A 146 -8.47 32.21 -2.34
CA GLU A 146 -7.96 33.50 -1.78
C GLU A 146 -7.35 34.42 -2.82
N ARG A 147 -7.27 34.01 -4.08
CA ARG A 147 -6.70 34.82 -5.19
C ARG A 147 -7.74 35.44 -6.15
N VAL A 148 -9.01 35.46 -5.75
CA VAL A 148 -10.08 36.13 -6.54
C VAL A 148 -10.61 37.31 -5.81
#